data_7412e2fbf27a890d16be72ac632e0f9e
#
_entry.id   7412e2fbf27a890d16be72ac632e0f9e
#
_cell.length_a   1.000
_cell.length_b   1.000
_cell.length_c   1.000
_cell.angle_alpha   90.00
_cell.angle_beta   90.00
_cell.angle_gamma   90.00
#
_symmetry.space_group_name_H-M   'P 1'
#
loop_
_entity.id
_entity.type
_entity.pdbx_description
1 polymer ?
#
loop_
_entity_poly.entity_id
_entity_poly.type
_entity_poly.pdbx_seq_one_letter_code
_entity_poly.pdbx_strand_id
1 'polypeptide(L)' 'MDVKADQTLDCKGLSCPMPILKLAKEIKNMESGKVLELLGTDPGSKSDVPKWCDKTGNELLGQEEDGGVYKFYIRKS' A
#
# COMPACT_ATOMS: atom_id res chain seq x y z
N MET A 1 -0.29 -15.40 -0.52
CA MET A 1 -1.38 -14.66 0.15
C MET A 1 -2.57 -14.57 -0.80
N ASP A 2 -3.76 -14.87 -0.30
CA ASP A 2 -4.96 -14.98 -1.15
C ASP A 2 -5.80 -13.71 -1.21
N VAL A 3 -5.20 -12.57 -0.94
CA VAL A 3 -5.91 -11.29 -1.01
C VAL A 3 -6.05 -10.86 -2.46
N LYS A 4 -7.28 -10.63 -2.87
CA LYS A 4 -7.56 -10.18 -4.23
C LYS A 4 -7.69 -8.66 -4.24
N ALA A 5 -6.79 -7.99 -4.95
CA ALA A 5 -6.81 -6.54 -5.04
C ALA A 5 -7.79 -6.08 -6.13
N ASP A 6 -8.49 -5.00 -5.85
CA ASP A 6 -9.37 -4.36 -6.83
C ASP A 6 -8.58 -3.47 -7.79
N GLN A 7 -7.46 -2.94 -7.32
CA GLN A 7 -6.55 -2.17 -8.17
C GLN A 7 -5.13 -2.24 -7.63
N THR A 8 -4.17 -1.91 -8.48
CA THR A 8 -2.75 -1.97 -8.18
C THR A 8 -2.14 -0.58 -8.38
N LEU A 9 -1.35 -0.14 -7.41
CA LEU A 9 -0.57 1.10 -7.49
C LEU A 9 0.90 0.74 -7.54
N ASP A 10 1.54 1.05 -8.67
CA ASP A 10 2.96 0.76 -8.86
C ASP A 10 3.80 1.95 -8.40
N CYS A 11 4.50 1.76 -7.29
CA CYS A 11 5.44 2.77 -6.77
C CYS A 11 6.88 2.25 -6.78
N LYS A 12 7.16 1.25 -7.62
CA LYS A 12 8.53 0.75 -7.76
C LYS A 12 9.45 1.86 -8.26
N GLY A 13 10.65 1.92 -7.71
CA GLY A 13 11.62 2.95 -8.03
C GLY A 13 11.44 4.26 -7.31
N LEU A 14 10.36 4.43 -6.55
CA LEU A 14 10.12 5.63 -5.77
C LEU A 14 10.60 5.42 -4.34
N SER A 15 11.14 6.49 -3.75
CA SER A 15 11.58 6.46 -2.35
C SER A 15 10.66 7.31 -1.48
N CYS A 16 10.67 7.02 -0.17
CA CYS A 16 9.89 7.77 0.81
C CYS A 16 10.16 9.27 0.69
N PRO A 17 9.15 10.15 0.74
CA PRO A 17 7.75 9.86 1.08
C PRO A 17 6.82 9.62 -0.12
N MET A 18 7.37 9.50 -1.33
CA MET A 18 6.54 9.42 -2.55
C MET A 18 5.55 8.26 -2.58
N PRO A 19 5.92 7.02 -2.16
CA PRO A 19 4.94 5.94 -2.15
C PRO A 19 3.73 6.25 -1.27
N ILE A 20 3.96 6.86 -0.12
CA ILE A 20 2.88 7.21 0.81
C ILE A 20 2.00 8.31 0.24
N LEU A 21 2.59 9.29 -0.42
CA LEU A 21 1.82 10.38 -1.03
C LEU A 21 0.92 9.86 -2.14
N LYS A 22 1.45 8.97 -2.98
CA LYS A 22 0.67 8.35 -4.05
C LYS A 22 -0.40 7.44 -3.49
N LEU A 23 -0.09 6.68 -2.45
CA LEU A 23 -1.03 5.79 -1.78
C LEU A 23 -2.21 6.59 -1.21
N ALA A 24 -1.92 7.67 -0.51
CA ALA A 24 -2.95 8.51 0.08
C ALA A 24 -3.90 9.08 -0.98
N LYS A 25 -3.34 9.53 -2.09
CA LYS A 25 -4.11 10.07 -3.20
C LYS A 25 -5.00 9.01 -3.84
N GLU A 26 -4.44 7.82 -4.07
CA GLU A 26 -5.17 6.74 -4.72
C GLU A 26 -6.31 6.21 -3.84
N ILE A 27 -6.02 6.01 -2.56
CA ILE A 27 -7.02 5.54 -1.59
C ILE A 27 -8.19 6.52 -1.49
N LYS A 28 -7.90 7.80 -1.55
CA LYS A 28 -8.93 8.83 -1.47
C LYS A 28 -9.97 8.71 -2.58
N ASN A 29 -9.55 8.20 -3.74
CA ASN A 29 -10.42 8.03 -4.89
C ASN A 29 -11.09 6.65 -4.95
N MET A 30 -10.83 5.78 -3.97
CA MET A 30 -11.42 4.46 -3.91
C MET A 30 -12.68 4.44 -3.08
N GLU A 31 -13.54 3.48 -3.34
CA GLU A 31 -14.72 3.24 -2.51
C GLU A 31 -14.33 2.46 -1.26
N SER A 32 -15.08 2.68 -0.17
CA SER A 32 -14.87 1.96 1.08
C SER A 32 -15.00 0.46 0.87
N GLY A 33 -14.09 -0.30 1.48
CA GLY A 33 -14.07 -1.75 1.37
C GLY A 33 -13.28 -2.28 0.19
N LYS A 34 -12.86 -1.42 -0.73
CA LYS A 34 -12.02 -1.85 -1.86
C LYS A 34 -10.58 -2.06 -1.40
N VAL A 35 -9.87 -2.93 -2.10
CA VAL A 35 -8.51 -3.33 -1.77
C VAL A 35 -7.53 -2.80 -2.81
N LEU A 36 -6.46 -2.17 -2.33
CA LEU A 36 -5.38 -1.68 -3.16
C LEU A 36 -4.13 -2.52 -2.93
N GLU A 37 -3.50 -2.96 -4.00
CA GLU A 37 -2.18 -3.58 -3.94
C GLU A 37 -1.14 -2.50 -4.25
N LEU A 38 -0.29 -2.19 -3.27
CA LEU A 38 0.79 -1.23 -3.45
C LEU A 38 2.09 -1.99 -3.68
N LEU A 39 2.76 -1.66 -4.78
CA LEU A 39 4.07 -2.24 -5.10
C LEU A 39 5.14 -1.20 -4.86
N GLY A 40 6.21 -1.56 -4.15
CA GLY A 40 7.31 -0.65 -3.88
C GLY A 40 8.64 -1.37 -3.76
N THR A 41 9.72 -0.62 -3.90
CA THR A 41 11.09 -1.16 -3.76
C THR A 41 11.86 -0.48 -2.65
N ASP A 42 11.27 0.52 -1.99
CA ASP A 42 11.92 1.23 -0.89
C ASP A 42 11.71 0.48 0.43
N PRO A 43 12.79 0.02 1.08
CA PRO A 43 12.68 -0.68 2.37
C PRO A 43 11.97 0.14 3.45
N GLY A 44 12.01 1.47 3.38
CA GLY A 44 11.29 2.33 4.31
C GLY A 44 9.80 2.14 4.30
N SER A 45 9.24 1.67 3.18
CA SER A 45 7.81 1.40 3.07
C SER A 45 7.34 0.32 4.03
N LYS A 46 8.21 -0.61 4.39
CA LYS A 46 7.87 -1.68 5.35
C LYS A 46 7.43 -1.12 6.69
N SER A 47 7.94 0.04 7.04
CA SER A 47 7.60 0.74 8.27
C SER A 47 6.53 1.81 8.03
N ASP A 48 6.66 2.54 6.93
CA ASP A 48 5.80 3.68 6.64
C ASP A 48 4.36 3.30 6.32
N VAL A 49 4.18 2.23 5.54
CA VAL A 49 2.83 1.80 5.12
C VAL A 49 1.98 1.35 6.31
N PRO A 50 2.49 0.47 7.20
CA PRO A 50 1.70 0.10 8.38
C PRO A 50 1.35 1.29 9.27
N LYS A 51 2.30 2.22 9.46
CA LYS A 51 2.04 3.42 10.24
C LYS A 51 0.98 4.30 9.62
N TRP A 52 1.03 4.46 8.30
CA TRP A 52 0.05 5.25 7.58
C TRP A 52 -1.34 4.62 7.69
N CYS A 53 -1.43 3.29 7.55
CA CYS A 53 -2.70 2.59 7.68
C CYS A 53 -3.30 2.77 9.07
N ASP A 54 -2.47 2.65 10.10
CA ASP A 54 -2.89 2.82 11.47
C ASP A 54 -3.38 4.25 11.72
N LYS A 55 -2.65 5.22 11.21
CA LYS A 55 -2.95 6.63 11.39
C LYS A 55 -4.23 7.05 10.68
N THR A 56 -4.52 6.48 9.53
CA THR A 56 -5.67 6.86 8.69
C THR A 56 -6.88 5.96 8.90
N GLY A 57 -6.74 4.88 9.65
CA GLY A 57 -7.85 3.94 9.88
C GLY A 57 -8.10 2.98 8.74
N ASN A 58 -7.24 2.97 7.72
CA ASN A 58 -7.32 1.97 6.65
C ASN A 58 -6.73 0.66 7.16
N GLU A 59 -7.22 -0.46 6.63
CA GLU A 59 -6.81 -1.78 7.11
C GLU A 59 -5.68 -2.34 6.24
N LEU A 60 -4.56 -2.69 6.86
CA LEU A 60 -3.49 -3.42 6.18
C LEU A 60 -3.81 -4.90 6.28
N LEU A 61 -4.28 -5.48 5.18
CA LEU A 61 -4.68 -6.88 5.13
C LEU A 61 -3.47 -7.81 5.15
N GLY A 62 -2.35 -7.35 4.60
CA GLY A 62 -1.13 -8.14 4.59
C GLY A 62 -0.03 -7.46 3.82
N GLN A 63 1.18 -8.03 3.92
CA GLN A 63 2.31 -7.55 3.16
C GLN A 63 3.21 -8.73 2.80
N GLU A 64 3.85 -8.61 1.64
CA GLU A 64 4.76 -9.63 1.14
C GLU A 64 6.01 -8.97 0.58
N GLU A 65 7.08 -9.74 0.49
CA GLU A 65 8.32 -9.31 -0.14
C GLU A 65 8.77 -10.39 -1.10
N ASP A 66 9.07 -10.00 -2.34
CA ASP A 66 9.49 -10.96 -3.36
C ASP A 66 10.51 -10.28 -4.28
N GLY A 67 11.76 -10.76 -4.23
CA GLY A 67 12.81 -10.28 -5.12
C GLY A 67 13.08 -8.77 -5.03
N GLY A 68 12.98 -8.21 -3.83
CA GLY A 68 13.20 -6.79 -3.61
C GLY A 68 11.97 -5.91 -3.84
N VAL A 69 10.85 -6.51 -4.20
CA VAL A 69 9.59 -5.79 -4.36
C VAL A 69 8.71 -6.07 -3.14
N TYR A 70 8.25 -5.01 -2.50
CA TYR A 70 7.36 -5.08 -1.35
C TYR A 70 5.93 -4.89 -1.82
N LYS A 71 5.03 -5.79 -1.42
CA LYS A 71 3.61 -5.74 -1.78
C LYS A 71 2.78 -5.52 -0.52
N PHE A 72 1.90 -4.55 -0.57
CA PHE A 72 1.03 -4.24 0.56
C PHE A 72 -0.40 -4.27 0.08
N TYR A 73 -1.26 -4.95 0.83
CA TYR A 73 -2.68 -5.07 0.52
C TYR A 73 -3.46 -4.25 1.55
N ILE A 74 -4.09 -3.19 1.09
CA ILE A 74 -4.71 -2.19 1.96
C ILE A 74 -6.17 -2.05 1.58
N ARG A 75 -7.05 -2.24 2.55
CA ARG A 75 -8.48 -2.06 2.36
C ARG A 75 -8.88 -0.68 2.83
N LYS A 76 -9.57 0.07 1.99
CA LYS A 76 -10.05 1.39 2.35
C LYS A 76 -11.14 1.30 3.40
N SER A 77 -11.00 2.09 4.44
CA SER A 77 -11.98 2.18 5.52
C SER A 77 -13.27 2.92 5.13
#